data_c7d0a04165e1300a6bbe46498a04343b
#
_entry.id   c7d0a04165e1300a6bbe46498a04343b
#
_cell.length_a   1.000
_cell.length_b   1.000
_cell.length_c   1.000
_cell.angle_alpha   90.00
_cell.angle_beta   90.00
_cell.angle_gamma   90.00
#
_symmetry.space_group_name_H-M   'P 1'
#
loop_
_entity.id
_entity.type
_entity.pdbx_description
1 polymer ?
#
loop_
_entity_poly.entity_id
_entity_poly.type
_entity_poly.pdbx_seq_one_letter_code
_entity_poly.pdbx_strand_id
1 'polypeptide(L)'
;MIRLIVLGHSSDDKGTQLESLTASILSSLKYTDIIMNVVGKGGNELDVVAKYSTPHISGDLIHPVVCECKAYKSKVDITDWPKFLGKFYTARLEDSKAMGIMIALSGANGNVVGAYDGILKKNVPISLVSGDDLLKSLASVFKMPPYDIIRKKVSYYTDDHIHS
;
A
#
# COMPACT_ATOMS: atom_id res chain seq x y z
N MET A 1 3.34 16.10 16.36
CA MET A 1 2.74 15.07 15.47
C MET A 1 3.83 14.61 14.52
N ILE A 2 4.12 13.30 14.47
CA ILE A 2 5.11 12.72 13.55
C ILE A 2 4.41 12.41 12.23
N ARG A 3 5.01 12.78 11.11
CA ARG A 3 4.46 12.54 9.77
C ARG A 3 5.50 11.82 8.91
N LEU A 4 5.07 10.78 8.20
CA LEU A 4 5.90 10.13 7.19
C LEU A 4 5.92 11.00 5.93
N ILE A 5 7.12 11.31 5.45
CA ILE A 5 7.34 12.08 4.22
C ILE A 5 8.27 11.26 3.32
N VAL A 6 7.90 11.19 2.04
CA VAL A 6 8.73 10.63 0.99
C VAL A 6 9.35 11.80 0.23
N LEU A 7 10.67 11.82 0.14
CA LEU A 7 11.42 12.84 -0.59
C LEU A 7 11.96 12.27 -1.90
N GLY A 8 11.94 13.09 -2.93
CA GLY A 8 12.49 12.75 -4.23
C GLY A 8 12.61 14.02 -5.07
N HIS A 9 13.47 13.99 -6.09
CA HIS A 9 13.70 15.10 -6.99
C HIS A 9 12.53 15.31 -7.96
N SER A 10 11.73 14.27 -8.17
CA SER A 10 10.53 14.29 -9.03
C SER A 10 9.36 13.58 -8.37
N SER A 11 8.18 13.66 -9.01
CA SER A 11 7.01 12.88 -8.61
C SER A 11 7.25 11.38 -8.75
N ASP A 12 7.97 10.98 -9.79
CA ASP A 12 8.28 9.58 -10.08
C ASP A 12 9.23 9.00 -9.03
N ASP A 13 10.26 9.76 -8.63
CA ASP A 13 11.17 9.35 -7.54
C ASP A 13 10.40 9.09 -6.24
N LYS A 14 9.46 9.98 -5.90
CA LYS A 14 8.61 9.81 -4.70
C LYS A 14 7.71 8.59 -4.80
N GLY A 15 7.14 8.34 -5.98
CA GLY A 15 6.38 7.14 -6.25
C GLY A 15 7.22 5.89 -6.00
N THR A 16 8.37 5.79 -6.65
CA THR A 16 9.30 4.67 -6.53
C THR A 16 9.76 4.43 -5.08
N GLN A 17 10.03 5.49 -4.32
CA GLN A 17 10.39 5.36 -2.91
C GLN A 17 9.24 4.80 -2.06
N LEU A 18 8.01 5.25 -2.29
CA LEU A 18 6.84 4.72 -1.58
C LEU A 18 6.58 3.25 -1.95
N GLU A 19 6.73 2.88 -3.21
CA GLU A 19 6.63 1.50 -3.67
C GLU A 19 7.68 0.60 -3.00
N SER A 20 8.94 1.06 -2.95
CA SER A 20 10.03 0.33 -2.28
C SER A 20 9.79 0.17 -0.78
N LEU A 21 9.29 1.21 -0.11
CA LEU A 21 8.90 1.14 1.29
C LEU A 21 7.75 0.16 1.50
N THR A 22 6.74 0.20 0.62
CA THR A 22 5.60 -0.73 0.65
C THR A 22 6.07 -2.17 0.50
N ALA A 23 6.91 -2.46 -0.49
CA ALA A 23 7.48 -3.79 -0.71
C ALA A 23 8.24 -4.30 0.54
N SER A 24 9.02 -3.43 1.18
CA SER A 24 9.76 -3.76 2.40
C SER A 24 8.82 -4.07 3.58
N ILE A 25 7.74 -3.31 3.75
CA ILE A 25 6.74 -3.56 4.79
C ILE A 25 6.02 -4.89 4.53
N LEU A 26 5.58 -5.15 3.30
CA LEU A 26 4.93 -6.40 2.92
C LEU A 26 5.84 -7.60 3.21
N SER A 27 7.13 -7.53 2.84
CA SER A 27 8.11 -8.57 3.15
C SER A 27 8.22 -8.82 4.66
N SER A 28 8.26 -7.77 5.45
CA SER A 28 8.32 -7.87 6.92
C SER A 28 7.04 -8.47 7.52
N LEU A 29 5.90 -8.30 6.86
CA LEU A 29 4.61 -8.89 7.21
C LEU A 29 4.39 -10.29 6.61
N LYS A 30 5.44 -10.92 6.07
CA LYS A 30 5.44 -12.28 5.52
C LYS A 30 4.64 -12.46 4.22
N TYR A 31 4.44 -11.38 3.46
CA TYR A 31 4.03 -11.51 2.08
C TYR A 31 5.19 -12.08 1.25
N THR A 32 4.87 -12.83 0.22
CA THR A 32 5.84 -13.47 -0.69
C THR A 32 5.66 -13.01 -2.12
N ASP A 33 6.58 -13.39 -3.02
CA ASP A 33 6.54 -13.08 -4.45
C ASP A 33 6.30 -11.59 -4.73
N ILE A 34 6.99 -10.73 -3.98
CA ILE A 34 6.84 -9.28 -4.08
C ILE A 34 7.59 -8.77 -5.30
N ILE A 35 6.86 -8.14 -6.23
CA ILE A 35 7.41 -7.57 -7.46
C ILE A 35 6.87 -6.16 -7.61
N MET A 36 7.73 -5.22 -8.03
CA MET A 36 7.37 -3.82 -8.28
C MET A 36 7.27 -3.55 -9.79
N ASN A 37 6.45 -2.57 -10.15
CA ASN A 37 6.30 -2.06 -11.52
C ASN A 37 5.95 -3.15 -12.53
N VAL A 38 4.91 -3.92 -12.24
CA VAL A 38 4.45 -5.01 -13.11
C VAL A 38 3.43 -4.47 -14.11
N VAL A 39 3.65 -4.76 -15.39
CA VAL A 39 2.62 -4.54 -16.40
C VAL A 39 1.70 -5.76 -16.45
N GLY A 40 0.49 -5.57 -15.95
CA GLY A 40 -0.54 -6.60 -15.95
C GLY A 40 -1.22 -6.76 -17.30
N LYS A 41 -2.13 -7.72 -17.39
CA LYS A 41 -2.96 -7.93 -18.58
C LYS A 41 -3.77 -6.68 -18.89
N GLY A 42 -3.86 -6.32 -20.16
CA GLY A 42 -4.52 -5.10 -20.62
C GLY A 42 -3.66 -3.83 -20.48
N GLY A 43 -2.33 -3.97 -20.20
CA GLY A 43 -1.40 -2.84 -20.13
C GLY A 43 -1.51 -2.01 -18.85
N ASN A 44 -2.25 -2.48 -17.84
CA ASN A 44 -2.33 -1.80 -16.55
C ASN A 44 -1.02 -1.95 -15.80
N GLU A 45 -0.41 -0.84 -15.44
CA GLU A 45 0.75 -0.81 -14.57
C GLU A 45 0.31 -1.03 -13.11
N LEU A 46 0.94 -1.98 -12.43
CA LEU A 46 0.72 -2.31 -11.02
C LEU A 46 1.96 -1.91 -10.24
N ASP A 47 1.81 -1.05 -9.25
CA ASP A 47 2.95 -0.48 -8.53
C ASP A 47 3.68 -1.56 -7.72
N VAL A 48 2.95 -2.36 -6.96
CA VAL A 48 3.47 -3.52 -6.23
C VAL A 48 2.47 -4.67 -6.30
N VAL A 49 2.97 -5.87 -6.59
CA VAL A 49 2.20 -7.11 -6.46
C VAL A 49 2.88 -8.04 -5.48
N ALA A 50 2.10 -8.87 -4.80
CA ALA A 50 2.59 -9.81 -3.81
C ALA A 50 1.63 -11.01 -3.68
N LYS A 51 2.00 -11.97 -2.84
CA LYS A 51 1.11 -13.04 -2.39
C LYS A 51 1.01 -13.02 -0.87
N TYR A 52 -0.19 -13.23 -0.36
CA TYR A 52 -0.46 -13.44 1.04
C TYR A 52 -1.00 -14.83 1.27
N SER A 53 -0.43 -15.55 2.24
CA SER A 53 -0.80 -16.93 2.55
C SER A 53 -1.57 -16.99 3.86
N THR A 54 -2.73 -17.66 3.85
CA THR A 54 -3.49 -17.95 5.07
C THR A 54 -3.50 -19.46 5.32
N PRO A 55 -3.14 -19.91 6.53
CA PRO A 55 -3.18 -21.32 6.88
C PRO A 55 -4.59 -21.90 6.75
N HIS A 56 -4.69 -23.07 6.14
CA HIS A 56 -5.93 -23.82 6.05
C HIS A 56 -5.63 -25.31 6.23
N ILE A 57 -6.60 -26.10 6.73
CA ILE A 57 -6.42 -27.53 7.04
C ILE A 57 -6.06 -28.36 5.80
N SER A 58 -6.44 -27.91 4.59
CA SER A 58 -6.13 -28.58 3.32
C SER A 58 -4.90 -28.03 2.61
N GLY A 59 -4.06 -27.25 3.28
CA GLY A 59 -2.93 -26.51 2.71
C GLY A 59 -3.23 -25.02 2.64
N ASP A 60 -2.17 -24.22 2.55
CA ASP A 60 -2.29 -22.76 2.57
C ASP A 60 -3.15 -22.21 1.43
N LEU A 61 -4.02 -21.26 1.75
CA LEU A 61 -4.74 -20.48 0.76
C LEU A 61 -3.89 -19.28 0.34
N ILE A 62 -3.58 -19.19 -0.94
CA ILE A 62 -2.80 -18.11 -1.52
C ILE A 62 -3.75 -17.03 -2.04
N HIS A 63 -3.51 -15.80 -1.65
CA HIS A 63 -4.24 -14.61 -2.08
C HIS A 63 -3.29 -13.71 -2.89
N PRO A 64 -3.52 -13.53 -4.20
CA PRO A 64 -2.83 -12.47 -4.95
C PRO A 64 -3.14 -11.10 -4.36
N VAL A 65 -2.15 -10.22 -4.30
CA VAL A 65 -2.29 -8.87 -3.75
C VAL A 65 -1.82 -7.87 -4.78
N VAL A 66 -2.65 -6.86 -5.04
CA VAL A 66 -2.31 -5.72 -5.88
C VAL A 66 -2.30 -4.46 -5.04
N CYS A 67 -1.20 -3.71 -5.11
CA CYS A 67 -1.05 -2.44 -4.40
C CYS A 67 -0.96 -1.28 -5.39
N GLU A 68 -1.59 -0.19 -5.04
CA GLU A 68 -1.45 1.12 -5.69
C GLU A 68 -0.86 2.10 -4.67
N CYS A 69 0.20 2.82 -5.05
CA CYS A 69 0.94 3.73 -4.19
C CYS A 69 0.79 5.17 -4.65
N LYS A 70 0.29 6.05 -3.80
CA LYS A 70 0.11 7.48 -4.08
C LYS A 70 0.92 8.33 -3.10
N ALA A 71 2.07 8.83 -3.55
CA ALA A 71 2.98 9.69 -2.79
C ALA A 71 2.63 11.17 -2.89
N TYR A 72 1.35 11.52 -3.04
CA TYR A 72 0.90 12.90 -3.18
C TYR A 72 1.08 13.69 -1.87
N LYS A 73 1.36 15.00 -2.01
CA LYS A 73 1.32 15.94 -0.87
C LYS A 73 -0.12 16.19 -0.40
N SER A 74 -1.09 16.16 -1.33
CA SER A 74 -2.52 16.27 -1.07
C SER A 74 -3.15 14.91 -0.83
N LYS A 75 -4.33 14.92 -0.26
CA LYS A 75 -5.16 13.72 -0.11
C LYS A 75 -5.54 13.16 -1.49
N VAL A 76 -5.55 11.83 -1.60
CA VAL A 76 -6.09 11.12 -2.77
C VAL A 76 -7.57 11.47 -2.94
N ASP A 77 -7.98 11.70 -4.16
CA ASP A 77 -9.34 12.07 -4.51
C ASP A 77 -10.07 11.00 -5.33
N ILE A 78 -11.31 11.32 -5.71
CA ILE A 78 -12.20 10.39 -6.40
C ILE A 78 -11.73 10.07 -7.84
N THR A 79 -10.75 10.75 -8.40
CA THR A 79 -10.22 10.46 -9.74
C THR A 79 -9.24 9.28 -9.74
N ASP A 80 -8.53 9.06 -8.63
CA ASP A 80 -7.60 7.94 -8.47
C ASP A 80 -8.30 6.65 -8.02
N TRP A 81 -9.36 6.78 -7.21
CA TRP A 81 -10.05 5.65 -6.61
C TRP A 81 -10.62 4.67 -7.64
N PRO A 82 -11.37 5.07 -8.68
CA PRO A 82 -11.87 4.17 -9.70
C PRO A 82 -10.76 3.47 -10.51
N LYS A 83 -9.62 4.13 -10.73
CA LYS A 83 -8.47 3.53 -11.41
C LYS A 83 -7.93 2.35 -10.61
N PHE A 84 -7.75 2.54 -9.31
CA PHE A 84 -7.36 1.45 -8.41
C PHE A 84 -8.40 0.32 -8.39
N LEU A 85 -9.69 0.65 -8.29
CA LEU A 85 -10.76 -0.36 -8.33
C LEU A 85 -10.71 -1.17 -9.64
N GLY A 86 -10.48 -0.51 -10.77
CA GLY A 86 -10.33 -1.18 -12.07
C GLY A 86 -9.19 -2.21 -12.04
N LYS A 87 -8.01 -1.85 -11.55
CA LYS A 87 -6.87 -2.75 -11.38
C LYS A 87 -7.20 -3.94 -10.45
N PHE A 88 -7.80 -3.64 -9.31
CA PHE A 88 -8.21 -4.67 -8.34
C PHE A 88 -9.25 -5.65 -8.91
N TYR A 89 -10.31 -5.14 -9.56
CA TYR A 89 -11.31 -6.03 -10.14
C TYR A 89 -10.79 -6.84 -11.32
N THR A 90 -9.84 -6.31 -12.10
CA THR A 90 -9.14 -7.10 -13.13
C THR A 90 -8.39 -8.27 -12.50
N ALA A 91 -7.66 -8.05 -11.40
CA ALA A 91 -7.01 -9.12 -10.67
C ALA A 91 -8.02 -10.15 -10.11
N ARG A 92 -9.18 -9.71 -9.65
CA ARG A 92 -10.24 -10.61 -9.16
C ARG A 92 -10.91 -11.45 -10.25
N LEU A 93 -10.93 -10.97 -11.49
CA LEU A 93 -11.39 -11.78 -12.63
C LEU A 93 -10.42 -12.93 -12.94
N GLU A 94 -9.13 -12.74 -12.64
CA GLU A 94 -8.12 -13.80 -12.80
C GLU A 94 -8.10 -14.77 -11.60
N ASP A 95 -8.18 -14.24 -10.38
CA ASP A 95 -8.27 -15.02 -9.14
C ASP A 95 -9.23 -14.32 -8.16
N SER A 96 -10.36 -14.96 -7.91
CA SER A 96 -11.42 -14.43 -7.02
C SER A 96 -10.94 -14.15 -5.58
N LYS A 97 -9.78 -14.70 -5.18
CA LYS A 97 -9.16 -14.48 -3.87
C LYS A 97 -8.26 -13.24 -3.83
N ALA A 98 -8.09 -12.54 -4.97
CA ALA A 98 -7.24 -11.36 -5.02
C ALA A 98 -7.68 -10.28 -4.03
N MET A 99 -6.71 -9.64 -3.40
CA MET A 99 -6.85 -8.55 -2.44
C MET A 99 -6.27 -7.26 -3.01
N GLY A 100 -6.84 -6.12 -2.62
CA GLY A 100 -6.38 -4.81 -3.05
C GLY A 100 -5.89 -3.96 -1.88
N ILE A 101 -4.79 -3.24 -2.06
CA ILE A 101 -4.26 -2.29 -1.07
C ILE A 101 -3.99 -0.97 -1.79
N MET A 102 -4.70 0.10 -1.41
CA MET A 102 -4.37 1.45 -1.84
C MET A 102 -3.61 2.17 -0.74
N ILE A 103 -2.39 2.59 -1.03
CA ILE A 103 -1.55 3.34 -0.11
C ILE A 103 -1.59 4.81 -0.52
N ALA A 104 -2.23 5.63 0.32
CA ALA A 104 -2.38 7.06 0.17
C ALA A 104 -1.55 7.77 1.24
N LEU A 105 -0.32 8.18 0.93
CA LEU A 105 0.64 8.72 1.91
C LEU A 105 0.05 9.87 2.73
N SER A 106 -0.66 10.79 2.09
CA SER A 106 -1.33 11.93 2.73
C SER A 106 -2.79 11.64 3.09
N GLY A 107 -3.21 10.37 3.05
CA GLY A 107 -4.59 9.96 3.27
C GLY A 107 -5.50 10.20 2.07
N ALA A 108 -6.80 10.00 2.26
CA ALA A 108 -7.83 10.15 1.26
C ALA A 108 -8.85 11.23 1.66
N ASN A 109 -9.51 11.84 0.67
CA ASN A 109 -10.57 12.80 0.93
C ASN A 109 -11.89 12.09 1.35
N GLY A 110 -12.89 12.88 1.81
CA GLY A 110 -14.15 12.33 2.32
C GLY A 110 -14.93 11.49 1.29
N ASN A 111 -14.84 11.83 0.00
CA ASN A 111 -15.53 11.06 -1.05
C ASN A 111 -14.93 9.66 -1.22
N VAL A 112 -13.59 9.56 -1.19
CA VAL A 112 -12.90 8.26 -1.26
C VAL A 112 -13.16 7.45 0.00
N VAL A 113 -13.09 8.06 1.19
CA VAL A 113 -13.39 7.38 2.46
C VAL A 113 -14.83 6.85 2.47
N GLY A 114 -15.81 7.65 2.05
CA GLY A 114 -17.21 7.22 1.97
C GLY A 114 -17.41 6.06 0.98
N ALA A 115 -16.76 6.11 -0.18
CA ALA A 115 -16.78 5.01 -1.16
C ALA A 115 -16.14 3.73 -0.60
N TYR A 116 -15.02 3.86 0.09
CA TYR A 116 -14.33 2.77 0.76
C TYR A 116 -15.19 2.11 1.85
N ASP A 117 -15.82 2.91 2.70
CA ASP A 117 -16.73 2.41 3.75
C ASP A 117 -17.91 1.64 3.15
N GLY A 118 -18.42 2.08 2.00
CA GLY A 118 -19.47 1.38 1.25
C GLY A 118 -19.02 0.00 0.75
N ILE A 119 -17.76 -0.13 0.34
CA ILE A 119 -17.16 -1.38 -0.12
C ILE A 119 -16.87 -2.32 1.05
N LEU A 120 -16.36 -1.81 2.17
CA LEU A 120 -16.09 -2.60 3.38
C LEU A 120 -17.35 -3.31 3.90
N LYS A 121 -18.50 -2.65 3.87
CA LYS A 121 -19.79 -3.24 4.26
C LYS A 121 -20.19 -4.45 3.41
N LYS A 122 -19.58 -4.63 2.24
CA LYS A 122 -19.81 -5.75 1.32
C LYS A 122 -18.74 -6.84 1.42
N ASN A 123 -17.86 -6.77 2.42
CA ASN A 123 -16.75 -7.71 2.64
C ASN A 123 -15.82 -7.87 1.42
N VAL A 124 -15.66 -6.84 0.62
CA VAL A 124 -14.68 -6.83 -0.48
C VAL A 124 -13.28 -6.65 0.12
N PRO A 125 -12.29 -7.49 -0.23
CA PRO A 125 -10.98 -7.49 0.40
C PRO A 125 -10.09 -6.36 -0.14
N ILE A 126 -10.43 -5.13 0.20
CA ILE A 126 -9.69 -3.91 -0.11
C ILE A 126 -9.27 -3.23 1.19
N SER A 127 -8.06 -2.69 1.21
CA SER A 127 -7.54 -1.85 2.29
C SER A 127 -7.15 -0.48 1.75
N LEU A 128 -7.54 0.58 2.46
CA LEU A 128 -7.08 1.94 2.24
C LEU A 128 -6.12 2.31 3.38
N VAL A 129 -4.85 2.53 3.07
CA VAL A 129 -3.75 2.68 4.04
C VAL A 129 -3.18 4.09 3.92
N SER A 130 -3.17 4.83 5.01
CA SER A 130 -2.55 6.16 5.09
C SER A 130 -1.08 6.08 5.53
N GLY A 131 -0.36 7.22 5.46
CA GLY A 131 0.99 7.32 6.04
C GLY A 131 1.02 7.02 7.54
N ASP A 132 -0.02 7.40 8.29
CA ASP A 132 -0.14 7.08 9.72
C ASP A 132 -0.31 5.56 9.94
N ASP A 133 -1.04 4.87 9.06
CA ASP A 133 -1.19 3.42 9.13
C ASP A 133 0.11 2.70 8.77
N LEU A 134 0.89 3.23 7.82
CA LEU A 134 2.23 2.73 7.52
C LEU A 134 3.16 2.87 8.73
N LEU A 135 3.14 4.00 9.43
CA LEU A 135 3.90 4.20 10.66
C LEU A 135 3.51 3.21 11.76
N LYS A 136 2.21 2.96 11.95
CA LYS A 136 1.72 1.96 12.91
C LYS A 136 2.18 0.55 12.52
N SER A 137 2.13 0.21 11.24
CA SER A 137 2.61 -1.08 10.73
C SER A 137 4.10 -1.26 10.98
N LEU A 138 4.91 -0.24 10.71
CA LEU A 138 6.36 -0.24 11.01
C LEU A 138 6.61 -0.41 12.50
N ALA A 139 5.88 0.33 13.36
CA ALA A 139 5.99 0.21 14.81
C ALA A 139 5.67 -1.22 15.31
N SER A 140 4.62 -1.82 14.77
CA SER A 140 4.21 -3.19 15.10
C SER A 140 5.27 -4.22 14.67
N VAL A 141 5.75 -4.12 13.43
CA VAL A 141 6.73 -5.06 12.85
C VAL A 141 8.05 -5.02 13.61
N PHE A 142 8.56 -3.83 13.93
CA PHE A 142 9.86 -3.66 14.58
C PHE A 142 9.78 -3.60 16.11
N LYS A 143 8.57 -3.60 16.69
CA LYS A 143 8.33 -3.46 18.13
C LYS A 143 9.06 -2.26 18.73
N MET A 144 9.08 -1.16 18.01
CA MET A 144 9.78 0.07 18.36
C MET A 144 8.81 1.27 18.32
N PRO A 145 9.09 2.33 19.12
CA PRO A 145 8.37 3.59 18.97
C PRO A 145 8.45 4.13 17.54
N PRO A 146 7.40 4.76 17.00
CA PRO A 146 7.37 5.27 15.63
C PRO A 146 8.56 6.18 15.27
N TYR A 147 9.03 6.99 16.22
CA TYR A 147 10.19 7.88 16.04
C TYR A 147 11.46 7.11 15.72
N ASP A 148 11.78 6.07 16.49
CA ASP A 148 12.99 5.28 16.32
C ASP A 148 12.97 4.48 15.01
N ILE A 149 11.81 4.07 14.57
CA ILE A 149 11.61 3.37 13.30
C ILE A 149 11.91 4.30 12.13
N ILE A 150 11.36 5.50 12.16
CA ILE A 150 11.60 6.52 11.13
C ILE A 150 13.09 6.79 11.05
N ARG A 151 13.75 6.99 12.17
CA ARG A 151 15.17 7.29 12.22
C ARG A 151 16.07 6.14 11.72
N LYS A 152 15.70 4.87 11.96
CA LYS A 152 16.55 3.71 11.62
C LYS A 152 16.25 3.06 10.29
N LYS A 153 15.00 3.10 9.83
CA LYS A 153 14.53 2.33 8.66
C LYS A 153 14.01 3.19 7.54
N VAL A 154 13.29 4.24 7.84
CA VAL A 154 12.70 5.09 6.80
C VAL A 154 13.75 6.01 6.17
N SER A 155 14.81 6.35 6.90
CA SER A 155 15.99 7.04 6.34
C SER A 155 16.65 6.29 5.19
N TYR A 156 16.50 4.99 5.13
CA TYR A 156 17.00 4.18 4.02
C TYR A 156 16.19 4.34 2.74
N TYR A 157 14.88 4.65 2.85
CA TYR A 157 13.94 4.75 1.73
C TYR A 157 13.48 6.17 1.46
N THR A 158 13.71 7.07 2.40
CA THR A 158 13.30 8.48 2.33
C THR A 158 14.38 9.33 2.95
N ASP A 159 14.67 10.51 2.38
CA ASP A 159 15.51 11.48 3.07
C ASP A 159 14.80 11.93 4.34
N ASP A 160 15.42 11.69 5.49
CA ASP A 160 14.81 11.92 6.80
C ASP A 160 14.48 13.39 7.03
N HIS A 161 13.21 13.73 6.89
CA HIS A 161 12.68 14.92 7.52
C HIS A 161 11.53 14.52 8.43
N ILE A 162 11.85 14.29 9.69
CA ILE A 162 10.88 14.15 10.76
C ILE A 162 10.51 15.56 11.18
N HIS A 163 9.33 16.02 10.76
CA HIS A 163 8.75 17.22 11.30
C HIS A 163 7.87 16.85 12.48
N SER A 164 8.32 17.21 13.66
CA SER A 164 7.52 17.21 14.88
C SER A 164 6.58 18.41 14.92
#